data_b6bfd26cd0bf16b2c10c9da5293e561b
#
_entry.id   b6bfd26cd0bf16b2c10c9da5293e561b
#
_cell.length_a   1.000
_cell.length_b   1.000
_cell.length_c   1.000
_cell.angle_alpha   90.00
_cell.angle_beta   90.00
_cell.angle_gamma   90.00
#
_symmetry.space_group_name_H-M   'P 1'
#
loop_
_entity.id
_entity.type
_entity.pdbx_description
1 polymer ?
#
loop_
_entity_poly.entity_id
_entity_poly.type
_entity_poly.pdbx_seq_one_letter_code
_entity_poly.pdbx_strand_id
1 'polypeptide(L)'
;MHITLEQWEYFDREGYVRLGQVASDGQLAAMQQRIDDIMLGTAPVDYSQMAMQLDREPGTGRPGPQSRGHKGATLSYRKIQQLEFDPIFLEYMKNPIFEEICQRTYGVKAPVNCFRAMFMNKPAHEGTYLVWHQDRWTNLDRDPQITIYTALDPAT
;
A
#
# COMPACT_ATOMS: atom_id res chain seq x y z
N MET A 1 7.08 -7.36 -18.43
CA MET A 1 5.66 -7.02 -18.71
C MET A 1 5.64 -5.56 -19.14
N HIS A 2 4.80 -5.19 -20.11
CA HIS A 2 4.58 -3.80 -20.53
C HIS A 2 3.07 -3.56 -20.58
N ILE A 3 2.65 -2.33 -20.34
CA ILE A 3 1.24 -1.94 -20.41
C ILE A 3 0.89 -1.72 -21.89
N THR A 4 -0.15 -2.39 -22.37
CA THR A 4 -0.58 -2.29 -23.76
C THR A 4 -1.28 -0.96 -24.05
N LEU A 5 -1.36 -0.57 -25.32
CA LEU A 5 -2.08 0.62 -25.72
C LEU A 5 -3.56 0.55 -25.30
N GLU A 6 -4.19 -0.61 -25.46
CA GLU A 6 -5.58 -0.85 -25.05
C GLU A 6 -5.78 -0.64 -23.53
N GLN A 7 -4.81 -1.09 -22.71
CA GLN A 7 -4.85 -0.86 -21.27
C GLN A 7 -4.71 0.62 -20.93
N TRP A 8 -3.88 1.36 -21.66
CA TRP A 8 -3.75 2.81 -21.47
C TRP A 8 -5.04 3.54 -21.90
N GLU A 9 -5.62 3.19 -23.04
CA GLU A 9 -6.92 3.74 -23.49
C GLU A 9 -8.05 3.45 -22.49
N TYR A 10 -8.02 2.26 -21.90
CA TYR A 10 -8.97 1.90 -20.84
C TYR A 10 -8.75 2.78 -19.60
N PHE A 11 -7.50 2.96 -19.15
CA PHE A 11 -7.16 3.81 -18.03
C PHE A 11 -7.59 5.27 -18.26
N ASP A 12 -7.31 5.82 -19.44
CA ASP A 12 -7.66 7.21 -19.79
C ASP A 12 -9.18 7.42 -19.78
N ARG A 13 -9.96 6.39 -20.12
CA ARG A 13 -11.42 6.44 -20.13
C ARG A 13 -12.05 6.19 -18.77
N GLU A 14 -11.57 5.20 -18.03
CA GLU A 14 -12.22 4.69 -16.80
C GLU A 14 -11.54 5.21 -15.52
N GLY A 15 -10.33 5.75 -15.62
CA GLY A 15 -9.54 6.22 -14.47
C GLY A 15 -8.85 5.12 -13.68
N TYR A 16 -8.92 3.87 -14.12
CA TYR A 16 -8.19 2.74 -13.53
C TYR A 16 -7.90 1.66 -14.58
N VAL A 17 -6.91 0.81 -14.29
CA VAL A 17 -6.63 -0.37 -15.10
C VAL A 17 -6.12 -1.52 -14.22
N ARG A 18 -6.50 -2.75 -14.58
CA ARG A 18 -5.98 -3.96 -13.94
C ARG A 18 -4.81 -4.50 -14.76
N LEU A 19 -3.66 -4.62 -14.12
CA LEU A 19 -2.44 -5.12 -14.77
C LEU A 19 -2.31 -6.65 -14.70
N GLY A 20 -3.11 -7.32 -13.88
CA GLY A 20 -2.92 -8.74 -13.58
C GLY A 20 -1.79 -8.95 -12.57
N GLN A 21 -1.16 -10.11 -12.62
CA GLN A 21 -0.08 -10.46 -11.70
C GLN A 21 1.21 -9.75 -12.09
N VAL A 22 1.66 -8.83 -11.26
CA VAL A 22 2.92 -8.07 -11.41
C VAL A 22 4.02 -8.65 -10.54
N ALA A 23 3.70 -9.02 -9.30
CA ALA A 23 4.61 -9.70 -8.40
C ALA A 23 4.76 -11.17 -8.79
N SER A 24 5.98 -11.72 -8.72
CA SER A 24 6.15 -13.18 -8.74
C SER A 24 5.57 -13.81 -7.47
N ASP A 25 5.25 -15.11 -7.51
CA ASP A 25 4.73 -15.82 -6.33
C ASP A 25 5.69 -15.71 -5.13
N GLY A 26 7.00 -15.76 -5.38
CA GLY A 26 8.01 -15.57 -4.33
C GLY A 26 8.03 -14.16 -3.75
N GLN A 27 7.86 -13.13 -4.58
CA GLN A 27 7.75 -11.74 -4.10
C GLN A 27 6.46 -11.54 -3.30
N LEU A 28 5.35 -12.11 -3.77
CA LEU A 28 4.07 -12.03 -3.07
C LEU A 28 4.16 -12.69 -1.70
N ALA A 29 4.67 -13.92 -1.62
CA ALA A 29 4.86 -14.63 -0.37
C ALA A 29 5.80 -13.89 0.59
N ALA A 30 6.87 -13.28 0.09
CA ALA A 30 7.79 -12.49 0.92
C ALA A 30 7.14 -11.23 1.49
N MET A 31 6.30 -10.54 0.72
CA MET A 31 5.56 -9.37 1.20
C MET A 31 4.48 -9.76 2.22
N GLN A 32 3.75 -10.85 1.98
CA GLN A 32 2.77 -11.39 2.94
C GLN A 32 3.43 -11.73 4.28
N GLN A 33 4.51 -12.53 4.24
CA GLN A 33 5.25 -12.89 5.45
C GLN A 33 5.79 -11.66 6.19
N ARG A 34 6.34 -10.68 5.45
CA ARG A 34 6.86 -9.46 6.06
C ARG A 34 5.77 -8.64 6.76
N ILE A 35 4.58 -8.54 6.16
CA ILE A 35 3.45 -7.84 6.79
C ILE A 35 3.00 -8.54 8.06
N ASP A 36 2.92 -9.87 8.06
CA ASP A 36 2.58 -10.65 9.24
C ASP A 36 3.62 -10.45 10.34
N ASP A 37 4.91 -10.52 10.01
CA ASP A 37 6.00 -10.28 10.96
C ASP A 37 5.94 -8.86 11.55
N ILE A 38 5.62 -7.84 10.73
CA ILE A 38 5.43 -6.46 11.21
C ILE A 38 4.23 -6.39 12.16
N MET A 39 3.11 -6.99 11.83
CA MET A 39 1.91 -7.00 12.67
C MET A 39 2.12 -7.76 13.98
N LEU A 40 2.90 -8.83 13.95
CA LEU A 40 3.22 -9.65 15.14
C LEU A 40 4.38 -9.09 15.96
N GLY A 41 5.08 -8.06 15.47
CA GLY A 41 6.19 -7.43 16.19
C GLY A 41 7.51 -8.19 16.09
N THR A 42 7.66 -9.11 15.15
CA THR A 42 8.84 -9.98 14.96
C THR A 42 9.75 -9.51 13.81
N ALA A 43 9.29 -8.57 12.97
CA ALA A 43 10.10 -8.05 11.89
C ALA A 43 11.30 -7.23 12.40
N PRO A 44 12.48 -7.33 11.76
CA PRO A 44 13.66 -6.54 12.11
C PRO A 44 13.57 -5.12 11.54
N VAL A 45 12.59 -4.34 11.99
CA VAL A 45 12.31 -2.96 11.56
C VAL A 45 12.27 -2.00 12.73
N ASP A 46 12.51 -0.73 12.47
CA ASP A 46 12.31 0.31 13.47
C ASP A 46 10.83 0.72 13.55
N TYR A 47 10.09 0.10 14.44
CA TYR A 47 8.67 0.38 14.65
C TYR A 47 8.39 1.83 15.04
N SER A 48 9.34 2.55 15.61
CA SER A 48 9.16 3.97 15.98
C SER A 48 8.99 4.86 14.76
N GLN A 49 9.42 4.43 13.59
CA GLN A 49 9.26 5.13 12.32
C GLN A 49 7.95 4.79 11.59
N MET A 50 7.30 3.70 11.95
CA MET A 50 6.10 3.22 11.26
C MET A 50 4.83 3.78 11.92
N ALA A 51 3.92 4.36 11.13
CA ALA A 51 2.59 4.69 11.62
C ALA A 51 1.68 3.47 11.48
N MET A 52 1.18 3.00 12.61
CA MET A 52 0.39 1.77 12.71
C MET A 52 -0.95 2.05 13.38
N GLN A 53 -2.02 1.46 12.86
CA GLN A 53 -3.38 1.65 13.34
C GLN A 53 -4.05 0.28 13.50
N LEU A 54 -4.58 0.00 14.68
CA LEU A 54 -5.45 -1.16 14.88
C LEU A 54 -6.81 -0.95 14.21
N ASP A 55 -7.41 -2.02 13.70
CA ASP A 55 -8.78 -1.95 13.17
C ASP A 55 -9.76 -1.58 14.26
N ARG A 56 -9.59 -2.18 15.45
CA ARG A 56 -10.38 -1.84 16.64
C ARG A 56 -9.46 -1.67 17.85
N GLU A 57 -9.65 -0.58 18.55
CA GLU A 57 -9.00 -0.39 19.84
C GLU A 57 -9.70 -1.25 20.91
N PRO A 58 -8.93 -2.00 21.72
CA PRO A 58 -9.51 -2.84 22.78
C PRO A 58 -10.49 -2.06 23.66
N GLY A 59 -11.67 -2.60 23.87
CA GLY A 59 -12.71 -2.05 24.71
C GLY A 59 -13.56 -0.92 24.11
N THR A 60 -13.20 -0.37 22.94
CA THR A 60 -13.94 0.74 22.33
C THR A 60 -14.75 0.33 21.09
N GLY A 61 -14.33 -0.74 20.40
CA GLY A 61 -14.91 -1.18 19.14
C GLY A 61 -14.71 -0.20 17.97
N ARG A 62 -13.90 0.87 18.15
CA ARG A 62 -13.60 1.91 17.17
C ARG A 62 -12.19 1.71 16.62
N PRO A 63 -11.91 2.22 15.39
CA PRO A 63 -10.54 2.23 14.89
C PRO A 63 -9.62 2.93 15.89
N GLY A 64 -8.47 2.31 16.15
CA GLY A 64 -7.45 2.90 17.00
C GLY A 64 -6.85 4.17 16.36
N PRO A 65 -6.09 4.96 17.11
CA PRO A 65 -5.40 6.12 16.58
C PRO A 65 -4.32 5.69 15.59
N GLN A 66 -4.19 6.45 14.50
CA GLN A 66 -3.07 6.31 13.56
C GLN A 66 -1.86 7.03 14.15
N SER A 67 -1.01 6.30 14.85
CA SER A 67 0.18 6.87 15.52
C SER A 67 1.40 5.95 15.35
N ARG A 68 2.59 6.48 15.58
CA ARG A 68 3.83 5.72 15.44
C ARG A 68 3.96 4.63 16.50
N GLY A 69 4.69 3.58 16.14
CA GLY A 69 5.02 2.45 17.00
C GLY A 69 4.04 1.28 16.90
N HIS A 70 4.54 0.11 17.29
CA HIS A 70 3.78 -1.13 17.35
C HIS A 70 2.69 -1.07 18.43
N LYS A 71 1.52 -1.67 18.16
CA LYS A 71 0.33 -1.59 19.03
C LYS A 71 -0.03 -2.91 19.71
N GLY A 72 0.81 -3.92 19.57
CA GLY A 72 0.59 -5.27 20.08
C GLY A 72 0.64 -6.33 18.99
N ALA A 73 1.00 -7.56 19.36
CA ALA A 73 1.10 -8.69 18.46
C ALA A 73 -0.30 -9.20 18.05
N THR A 74 -0.78 -8.75 16.90
CA THR A 74 -2.09 -9.13 16.35
C THR A 74 -2.11 -8.92 14.85
N LEU A 75 -2.90 -9.70 14.12
CA LEU A 75 -3.18 -9.49 12.70
C LEU A 75 -4.34 -8.51 12.45
N SER A 76 -4.91 -7.92 13.50
CA SER A 76 -6.04 -6.99 13.41
C SER A 76 -5.60 -5.52 13.23
N TYR A 77 -4.51 -5.29 12.54
CA TYR A 77 -4.16 -3.95 12.08
C TYR A 77 -5.02 -3.57 10.87
N ARG A 78 -5.47 -2.31 10.85
CA ARG A 78 -6.18 -1.72 9.71
C ARG A 78 -5.23 -1.09 8.71
N LYS A 79 -4.17 -0.44 9.20
CA LYS A 79 -3.26 0.36 8.38
C LYS A 79 -1.84 0.35 8.94
N ILE A 80 -0.88 0.17 8.06
CA ILE A 80 0.55 0.29 8.36
C ILE A 80 1.17 1.16 7.27
N GLN A 81 1.93 2.18 7.64
CA GLN A 81 2.56 3.14 6.71
C GLN A 81 4.08 3.13 6.87
N GLN A 82 4.75 3.81 5.95
CA GLN A 82 6.20 3.90 5.82
C GLN A 82 6.85 2.58 5.35
N LEU A 83 6.11 1.79 4.57
CA LEU A 83 6.64 0.57 3.97
C LEU A 83 7.68 0.84 2.87
N GLU A 84 7.77 2.07 2.36
CA GLU A 84 8.82 2.51 1.45
C GLU A 84 10.23 2.41 2.04
N PHE A 85 10.35 2.32 3.35
CA PHE A 85 11.63 2.16 4.05
C PHE A 85 11.97 0.69 4.35
N ASP A 86 11.04 -0.24 4.14
CA ASP A 86 11.31 -1.67 4.29
C ASP A 86 11.92 -2.23 2.99
N PRO A 87 13.05 -2.97 3.06
CA PRO A 87 13.74 -3.46 1.86
C PRO A 87 12.91 -4.35 0.94
N ILE A 88 11.99 -5.15 1.48
CA ILE A 88 11.15 -6.06 0.69
C ILE A 88 10.14 -5.27 -0.14
N PHE A 89 9.46 -4.29 0.46
CA PHE A 89 8.52 -3.43 -0.25
C PHE A 89 9.23 -2.46 -1.18
N LEU A 90 10.38 -1.90 -0.77
CA LEU A 90 11.18 -1.03 -1.62
C LEU A 90 11.63 -1.75 -2.89
N GLU A 91 12.07 -3.01 -2.78
CA GLU A 91 12.48 -3.79 -3.95
C GLU A 91 11.30 -4.05 -4.90
N TYR A 92 10.14 -4.36 -4.37
CA TYR A 92 8.92 -4.49 -5.17
C TYR A 92 8.55 -3.17 -5.88
N MET A 93 8.64 -2.03 -5.20
CA MET A 93 8.34 -0.72 -5.78
C MET A 93 9.29 -0.31 -6.92
N LYS A 94 10.47 -0.92 -7.01
CA LYS A 94 11.42 -0.72 -8.14
C LYS A 94 11.07 -1.54 -9.38
N ASN A 95 9.94 -2.25 -9.40
CA ASN A 95 9.54 -3.03 -10.57
C ASN A 95 9.45 -2.10 -11.80
N PRO A 96 10.07 -2.45 -12.94
CA PRO A 96 10.10 -1.61 -14.13
C PRO A 96 8.73 -1.17 -14.68
N ILE A 97 7.67 -1.96 -14.42
CA ILE A 97 6.32 -1.55 -14.83
C ILE A 97 5.83 -0.30 -14.09
N PHE A 98 6.26 -0.11 -12.85
CA PHE A 98 5.89 1.09 -12.08
C PHE A 98 6.65 2.33 -12.57
N GLU A 99 7.88 2.15 -13.04
CA GLU A 99 8.60 3.21 -13.73
C GLU A 99 7.88 3.60 -15.02
N GLU A 100 7.43 2.65 -15.84
CA GLU A 100 6.65 2.89 -17.06
C GLU A 100 5.38 3.72 -16.76
N ILE A 101 4.64 3.35 -15.69
CA ILE A 101 3.46 4.09 -15.23
C ILE A 101 3.83 5.53 -14.85
N CYS A 102 4.89 5.71 -14.08
CA CYS A 102 5.34 7.03 -13.66
C CYS A 102 5.77 7.89 -14.84
N GLN A 103 6.52 7.32 -15.80
CA GLN A 103 6.94 8.01 -17.00
C GLN A 103 5.76 8.48 -17.87
N ARG A 104 4.73 7.65 -17.99
CA ARG A 104 3.49 8.00 -18.72
C ARG A 104 2.73 9.13 -18.01
N THR A 105 2.67 9.11 -16.69
CA THR A 105 1.88 10.05 -15.90
C THR A 105 2.57 11.40 -15.70
N TYR A 106 3.86 11.38 -15.38
CA TYR A 106 4.61 12.57 -14.98
C TYR A 106 5.61 13.06 -16.02
N GLY A 107 5.89 12.25 -17.05
CA GLY A 107 6.87 12.50 -18.10
C GLY A 107 8.19 11.76 -17.90
N VAL A 108 8.84 11.38 -18.99
CA VAL A 108 10.02 10.48 -19.04
C VAL A 108 11.21 10.97 -18.21
N LYS A 109 11.34 12.27 -18.00
CA LYS A 109 12.46 12.88 -17.26
C LYS A 109 12.06 13.42 -15.88
N ALA A 110 10.81 13.23 -15.48
CA ALA A 110 10.35 13.73 -14.19
C ALA A 110 10.98 12.91 -13.06
N PRO A 111 11.60 13.52 -12.05
CA PRO A 111 11.97 12.81 -10.84
C PRO A 111 10.70 12.44 -10.08
N VAL A 112 10.51 11.15 -9.81
CA VAL A 112 9.35 10.64 -9.11
C VAL A 112 9.78 9.98 -7.81
N ASN A 113 9.13 10.33 -6.71
CA ASN A 113 9.32 9.72 -5.42
C ASN A 113 8.02 9.07 -4.96
N CYS A 114 8.12 7.94 -4.26
CA CYS A 114 7.00 7.38 -3.55
C CYS A 114 6.63 8.32 -2.39
N PHE A 115 5.46 8.92 -2.46
CA PHE A 115 4.95 9.75 -1.36
C PHE A 115 4.66 8.92 -0.12
N ARG A 116 4.08 7.73 -0.33
CA ARG A 116 3.68 6.84 0.75
C ARG A 116 3.45 5.42 0.23
N ALA A 117 4.09 4.44 0.85
CA ALA A 117 3.71 3.04 0.73
C ALA A 117 2.98 2.60 2.00
N MET A 118 1.82 1.97 1.83
CA MET A 118 1.01 1.53 2.97
C MET A 118 0.37 0.17 2.71
N PHE A 119 0.22 -0.58 3.78
CA PHE A 119 -0.64 -1.75 3.84
C PHE A 119 -2.00 -1.35 4.40
N MET A 120 -3.04 -1.79 3.73
CA MET A 120 -4.42 -1.67 4.18
C MET A 120 -4.96 -3.07 4.39
N ASN A 121 -5.41 -3.36 5.60
CA ASN A 121 -6.00 -4.63 5.94
C ASN A 121 -7.46 -4.46 6.35
N LYS A 122 -8.25 -5.44 5.99
CA LYS A 122 -9.62 -5.58 6.46
C LYS A 122 -9.73 -6.95 7.12
N PRO A 123 -9.52 -7.03 8.44
CA PRO A 123 -9.54 -8.31 9.15
C PRO A 123 -10.80 -9.10 8.85
N ALA A 124 -10.66 -10.41 8.71
CA ALA A 124 -11.77 -11.31 8.43
C ALA A 124 -12.87 -11.16 9.51
N HIS A 125 -14.11 -11.03 9.06
CA HIS A 125 -15.31 -10.92 9.91
C HIS A 125 -15.46 -9.64 10.76
N GLU A 126 -14.44 -8.77 10.83
CA GLU A 126 -14.43 -7.65 11.78
C GLU A 126 -14.10 -6.28 11.16
N GLY A 127 -13.70 -6.20 9.93
CA GLY A 127 -13.20 -4.96 9.30
C GLY A 127 -14.15 -3.76 9.49
N THR A 128 -13.59 -2.64 9.97
CA THR A 128 -14.34 -1.39 10.07
C THR A 128 -14.65 -0.81 8.70
N TYR A 129 -15.79 -0.13 8.61
CA TYR A 129 -16.26 0.46 7.35
C TYR A 129 -15.32 1.58 6.89
N LEU A 130 -15.01 1.59 5.58
CA LEU A 130 -14.30 2.66 4.90
C LEU A 130 -15.27 3.35 3.94
N VAL A 131 -15.58 4.61 4.19
CA VAL A 131 -16.46 5.39 3.33
C VAL A 131 -15.78 5.73 2.00
N TRP A 132 -16.58 5.94 0.96
CA TRP A 132 -16.10 6.49 -0.31
C TRP A 132 -15.46 7.85 -0.07
N HIS A 133 -14.24 8.05 -0.58
CA HIS A 133 -13.49 9.29 -0.46
C HIS A 133 -12.53 9.46 -1.64
N GLN A 134 -12.04 10.67 -1.81
CA GLN A 134 -10.88 10.97 -2.62
C GLN A 134 -9.67 11.20 -1.71
N ASP A 135 -8.55 10.64 -2.11
CA ASP A 135 -7.29 10.92 -1.44
C ASP A 135 -6.83 12.33 -1.79
N ARG A 136 -6.75 13.19 -0.76
CA ARG A 136 -6.19 14.54 -0.83
C ARG A 136 -5.30 14.81 0.37
N TRP A 137 -4.23 15.55 0.12
CA TRP A 137 -3.28 15.90 1.18
C TRP A 137 -3.05 17.41 1.20
N THR A 138 -3.55 18.08 2.21
CA THR A 138 -3.44 19.53 2.37
C THR A 138 -2.02 20.03 2.63
N ASN A 139 -1.09 19.13 2.92
CA ASN A 139 0.33 19.43 3.17
C ASN A 139 1.23 19.20 1.94
N LEU A 140 0.66 18.91 0.79
CA LEU A 140 1.39 18.78 -0.47
C LEU A 140 1.01 19.93 -1.41
N ASP A 141 1.99 20.38 -2.22
CA ASP A 141 1.77 21.38 -3.28
C ASP A 141 0.84 20.86 -4.37
N ARG A 142 0.87 19.55 -4.59
CA ARG A 142 0.05 18.83 -5.57
C ARG A 142 -0.36 17.48 -5.02
N ASP A 143 -1.60 17.09 -5.28
CA ASP A 143 -2.03 15.73 -4.97
C ASP A 143 -1.29 14.72 -5.87
N PRO A 144 -0.93 13.53 -5.37
CA PRO A 144 -0.43 12.44 -6.19
C PRO A 144 -1.45 12.11 -7.29
N GLN A 145 -0.97 11.96 -8.53
CA GLN A 145 -1.84 11.69 -9.69
C GLN A 145 -2.11 10.21 -9.88
N ILE A 146 -1.30 9.35 -9.25
CA ILE A 146 -1.40 7.91 -9.40
C ILE A 146 -1.32 7.20 -8.06
N THR A 147 -2.17 6.19 -7.91
CA THR A 147 -2.09 5.21 -6.82
C THR A 147 -1.96 3.82 -7.43
N ILE A 148 -0.97 3.07 -6.99
CA ILE A 148 -0.76 1.68 -7.40
C ILE A 148 -1.24 0.80 -6.24
N TYR A 149 -2.24 -0.03 -6.50
CA TYR A 149 -2.78 -0.98 -5.54
C TYR A 149 -2.34 -2.40 -5.89
N THR A 150 -1.77 -3.11 -4.94
CA THR A 150 -1.38 -4.51 -5.07
C THR A 150 -2.13 -5.34 -4.04
N ALA A 151 -2.94 -6.28 -4.50
CA ALA A 151 -3.58 -7.25 -3.61
C ALA A 151 -2.53 -8.27 -3.15
N LEU A 152 -2.32 -8.40 -1.85
CA LEU A 152 -1.48 -9.45 -1.27
C LEU A 152 -2.27 -10.75 -1.11
N ASP A 153 -3.56 -10.66 -0.84
CA ASP A 153 -4.49 -11.78 -0.72
C ASP A 153 -5.60 -11.69 -1.77
N PRO A 154 -6.21 -12.81 -2.16
CA PRO A 154 -7.38 -12.78 -3.04
C PRO A 154 -8.51 -11.96 -2.41
N ALA A 155 -9.01 -10.97 -3.15
CA ALA A 155 -10.22 -10.25 -2.77
C ALA A 155 -11.43 -10.98 -3.35
N THR A 156 -12.25 -11.57 -2.50
CA THR A 156 -13.48 -12.31 -2.84
C THR A 156 -14.71 -11.57 -2.40
#